data_ddd982b978922993cedba18f94deb0fb
#
_entry.id   ddd982b978922993cedba18f94deb0fb
#
_cell.length_a   1.000
_cell.length_b   1.000
_cell.length_c   1.000
_cell.angle_alpha   90.00
_cell.angle_beta   90.00
_cell.angle_gamma   90.00
#
_symmetry.space_group_name_H-M   'P 1'
#
loop_
_entity.id
_entity.type
_entity.pdbx_description
1 polymer ?
#
loop_
_entity_poly.entity_id
_entity_poly.type
_entity_poly.pdbx_seq_one_letter_code
_entity_poly.pdbx_strand_id
1 'polypeptide(L)'
;MKKKLVLLGGGHSHVHVLKSLTAKVLEPIEGVNVTLISPFARQVYSGMLPGWVAGHYTIEQCVIPLTPLAASAGAHFHQTSATRIDFARSVIHCTDGQEVPFDMLSIDTGPVANLSIVAGSAEHAIPIRPIESFIESYTRLAGEIEGRFVRGNRTRVAFVGAGAGGVELALAMQYKYRHHNVGVTLISAADTLPGKVGPRLGGIMRARGIAVLAGQAATSVTREGVQLASGAMVEADFIIAATGASAATWPRESGLKTDEQGFILVNDQLQSLSHANVFAAGDCATMENHPRPKSGVYAVKAGPPLDENLRRALRGDALKSYVPQARSLYLLSAGNKYAIGSWGDFAWEGRWVWWWKDSIDRGFVAKYSVAGP
;
A
#
# COMPACT_ATOMS: atom_id res chain seq x y z
N MET A 1 -8.06 -22.85 -28.18
CA MET A 1 -6.94 -22.07 -27.64
C MET A 1 -7.12 -21.93 -26.13
N LYS A 2 -6.03 -21.85 -25.34
CA LYS A 2 -6.12 -21.59 -23.91
C LYS A 2 -6.51 -20.15 -23.67
N LYS A 3 -7.44 -19.87 -22.74
CA LYS A 3 -7.79 -18.51 -22.32
C LYS A 3 -6.60 -17.84 -21.63
N LYS A 4 -6.45 -16.53 -21.79
CA LYS A 4 -5.35 -15.72 -21.21
C LYS A 4 -5.89 -14.89 -20.06
N LEU A 5 -5.53 -15.24 -18.83
CA LEU A 5 -5.80 -14.44 -17.64
C LEU A 5 -4.55 -13.60 -17.33
N VAL A 6 -4.69 -12.28 -17.31
CA VAL A 6 -3.62 -11.39 -16.87
C VAL A 6 -3.96 -10.81 -15.49
N LEU A 7 -3.04 -10.98 -14.56
CA LEU A 7 -3.03 -10.34 -13.24
C LEU A 7 -2.10 -9.13 -13.32
N LEU A 8 -2.66 -7.92 -13.39
CA LEU A 8 -1.91 -6.68 -13.48
C LEU A 8 -1.73 -6.06 -12.09
N GLY A 9 -0.51 -6.08 -11.59
CA GLY A 9 -0.12 -5.67 -10.24
C GLY A 9 0.07 -6.86 -9.29
N GLY A 10 1.09 -6.77 -8.44
CA GLY A 10 1.39 -7.75 -7.40
C GLY A 10 0.75 -7.41 -6.03
N GLY A 11 -0.47 -6.86 -6.03
CA GLY A 11 -1.15 -6.44 -4.80
C GLY A 11 -1.62 -7.60 -3.92
N HIS A 12 -2.16 -7.27 -2.75
CA HIS A 12 -2.56 -8.26 -1.72
C HIS A 12 -3.63 -9.23 -2.20
N SER A 13 -4.56 -8.78 -3.07
CA SER A 13 -5.60 -9.65 -3.61
C SER A 13 -5.01 -10.65 -4.63
N HIS A 14 -4.08 -10.20 -5.48
CA HIS A 14 -3.42 -11.07 -6.46
C HIS A 14 -2.47 -12.09 -5.82
N VAL A 15 -1.81 -11.73 -4.71
CA VAL A 15 -1.04 -12.71 -3.92
C VAL A 15 -1.93 -13.86 -3.45
N HIS A 16 -3.18 -13.57 -3.06
CA HIS A 16 -4.16 -14.61 -2.71
C HIS A 16 -4.53 -15.46 -3.93
N VAL A 17 -4.83 -14.83 -5.08
CA VAL A 17 -5.16 -15.53 -6.33
C VAL A 17 -4.02 -16.47 -6.73
N LEU A 18 -2.77 -15.99 -6.77
CA LEU A 18 -1.60 -16.82 -7.08
C LEU A 18 -1.46 -18.00 -6.12
N LYS A 19 -1.61 -17.74 -4.79
CA LYS A 19 -1.52 -18.81 -3.79
C LYS A 19 -2.62 -19.85 -3.96
N SER A 20 -3.83 -19.45 -4.32
CA SER A 20 -4.94 -20.38 -4.57
C SER A 20 -4.69 -21.27 -5.78
N LEU A 21 -3.96 -20.77 -6.79
CA LEU A 21 -3.55 -21.56 -7.94
C LEU A 21 -2.49 -22.62 -7.61
N THR A 22 -1.65 -22.38 -6.56
CA THR A 22 -0.67 -23.36 -6.10
C THR A 22 -1.27 -24.48 -5.26
N ALA A 23 -2.40 -24.23 -4.61
CA ALA A 23 -3.03 -25.19 -3.73
C ALA A 23 -3.79 -26.23 -4.56
N LYS A 24 -3.38 -27.50 -4.48
CA LYS A 24 -4.10 -28.65 -5.08
C LYS A 24 -5.55 -28.82 -4.54
N VAL A 25 -5.99 -27.95 -3.64
CA VAL A 25 -7.30 -27.97 -2.98
C VAL A 25 -8.42 -27.38 -3.87
N LEU A 26 -8.08 -26.49 -4.78
CA LEU A 26 -9.00 -25.96 -5.78
C LEU A 26 -8.64 -26.56 -7.13
N GLU A 27 -9.65 -27.06 -7.87
CA GLU A 27 -9.43 -27.59 -9.21
C GLU A 27 -8.60 -26.64 -10.07
N PRO A 28 -7.57 -27.11 -10.77
CA PRO A 28 -6.84 -26.29 -11.73
C PRO A 28 -7.81 -25.63 -12.70
N ILE A 29 -7.56 -24.38 -13.03
CA ILE A 29 -8.33 -23.76 -14.13
C ILE A 29 -7.74 -24.32 -15.42
N GLU A 30 -8.27 -25.47 -15.85
CA GLU A 30 -7.81 -26.11 -17.08
C GLU A 30 -8.00 -25.17 -18.28
N GLY A 31 -7.03 -25.20 -19.18
CA GLY A 31 -7.11 -24.40 -20.40
C GLY A 31 -6.88 -22.90 -20.24
N VAL A 32 -6.26 -22.45 -19.13
CA VAL A 32 -5.93 -21.05 -18.89
C VAL A 32 -4.42 -20.87 -18.77
N ASN A 33 -3.91 -19.86 -19.47
CA ASN A 33 -2.56 -19.33 -19.26
C ASN A 33 -2.66 -18.09 -18.36
N VAL A 34 -1.94 -18.11 -17.24
CA VAL A 34 -1.91 -16.99 -16.29
C VAL A 34 -0.60 -16.22 -16.48
N THR A 35 -0.70 -14.89 -16.58
CA THR A 35 0.45 -13.99 -16.58
C THR A 35 0.30 -12.99 -15.45
N LEU A 36 1.33 -12.86 -14.59
CA LEU A 36 1.45 -11.78 -13.62
C LEU A 36 2.33 -10.67 -14.22
N ILE A 37 1.82 -9.45 -14.28
CA ILE A 37 2.60 -8.25 -14.65
C ILE A 37 2.80 -7.41 -13.38
N SER A 38 4.05 -7.15 -13.00
CA SER A 38 4.39 -6.27 -11.88
C SER A 38 5.80 -5.71 -12.08
N PRO A 39 6.05 -4.40 -11.80
CA PRO A 39 7.40 -3.84 -11.88
C PRO A 39 8.35 -4.39 -10.81
N PHE A 40 7.79 -4.94 -9.73
CA PHE A 40 8.56 -5.44 -8.58
C PHE A 40 8.48 -6.95 -8.49
N ALA A 41 9.62 -7.59 -8.22
CA ALA A 41 9.72 -9.04 -8.03
C ALA A 41 9.22 -9.51 -6.65
N ARG A 42 8.77 -8.59 -5.82
CA ARG A 42 8.27 -8.84 -4.46
C ARG A 42 7.09 -7.93 -4.14
N GLN A 43 6.23 -8.38 -3.25
CA GLN A 43 5.17 -7.59 -2.65
C GLN A 43 5.54 -7.30 -1.19
N VAL A 44 5.60 -6.04 -0.81
CA VAL A 44 5.87 -5.65 0.58
C VAL A 44 4.59 -5.61 1.37
N TYR A 45 4.56 -6.29 2.51
CA TYR A 45 3.42 -6.22 3.41
C TYR A 45 3.44 -4.91 4.20
N SER A 46 2.60 -3.97 3.83
CA SER A 46 2.56 -2.60 4.36
C SER A 46 2.39 -2.54 5.88
N GLY A 47 1.70 -3.51 6.49
CA GLY A 47 1.52 -3.60 7.94
C GLY A 47 2.82 -3.77 8.72
N MET A 48 3.86 -4.35 8.11
CA MET A 48 5.17 -4.54 8.74
C MET A 48 6.17 -3.40 8.48
N LEU A 49 5.86 -2.50 7.53
CA LEU A 49 6.77 -1.42 7.15
C LEU A 49 7.21 -0.52 8.34
N PRO A 50 6.31 -0.08 9.25
CA PRO A 50 6.71 0.69 10.42
C PRO A 50 7.64 -0.11 11.35
N GLY A 51 7.44 -1.41 11.47
CA GLY A 51 8.32 -2.29 12.26
C GLY A 51 9.71 -2.45 11.64
N TRP A 52 9.81 -2.50 10.30
CA TRP A 52 11.08 -2.47 9.59
C TRP A 52 11.81 -1.13 9.80
N VAL A 53 11.13 -0.01 9.65
CA VAL A 53 11.70 1.32 9.93
C VAL A 53 12.20 1.43 11.37
N ALA A 54 11.46 0.87 12.33
CA ALA A 54 11.84 0.83 13.74
C ALA A 54 13.01 -0.14 14.06
N GLY A 55 13.41 -0.99 13.11
CA GLY A 55 14.46 -2.01 13.29
C GLY A 55 13.99 -3.29 13.99
N HIS A 56 12.68 -3.58 13.99
CA HIS A 56 12.12 -4.81 14.55
C HIS A 56 12.11 -5.97 13.57
N TYR A 57 12.15 -5.68 12.28
CA TYR A 57 12.16 -6.65 11.18
C TYR A 57 13.30 -6.35 10.21
N THR A 58 13.80 -7.38 9.55
CA THR A 58 14.55 -7.21 8.30
C THR A 58 13.56 -7.04 7.15
N ILE A 59 14.01 -6.54 6.00
CA ILE A 59 13.10 -6.35 4.85
C ILE A 59 12.59 -7.68 4.31
N GLU A 60 13.43 -8.75 4.36
CA GLU A 60 13.07 -10.10 3.93
C GLU A 60 11.91 -10.68 4.73
N GLN A 61 11.77 -10.29 6.00
CA GLN A 61 10.64 -10.70 6.85
C GLN A 61 9.33 -9.99 6.49
N CYS A 62 9.40 -8.90 5.72
CA CYS A 62 8.26 -8.06 5.36
C CYS A 62 7.76 -8.30 3.92
N VAL A 63 8.38 -9.19 3.16
CA VAL A 63 8.12 -9.36 1.73
C VAL A 63 7.57 -10.74 1.38
N ILE A 64 6.75 -10.78 0.35
CA ILE A 64 6.28 -11.98 -0.33
C ILE A 64 6.95 -11.99 -1.69
N PRO A 65 7.86 -12.94 -1.98
CA PRO A 65 8.52 -13.04 -3.28
C PRO A 65 7.52 -13.44 -4.37
N LEU A 66 7.30 -12.56 -5.36
CA LEU A 66 6.32 -12.80 -6.44
C LEU A 66 6.82 -13.79 -7.48
N THR A 67 8.12 -13.79 -7.77
CA THR A 67 8.70 -14.71 -8.77
C THR A 67 8.48 -16.18 -8.40
N PRO A 68 8.89 -16.67 -7.22
CA PRO A 68 8.63 -18.06 -6.85
C PRO A 68 7.14 -18.34 -6.61
N LEU A 69 6.36 -17.36 -6.15
CA LEU A 69 4.91 -17.53 -5.99
C LEU A 69 4.22 -17.72 -7.35
N ALA A 70 4.55 -16.90 -8.36
CA ALA A 70 4.04 -17.04 -9.71
C ALA A 70 4.46 -18.38 -10.34
N ALA A 71 5.74 -18.76 -10.21
CA ALA A 71 6.24 -20.04 -10.71
C ALA A 71 5.49 -21.23 -10.09
N SER A 72 5.28 -21.21 -8.76
CA SER A 72 4.51 -22.28 -8.09
C SER A 72 3.03 -22.33 -8.47
N ALA A 73 2.48 -21.20 -8.91
CA ALA A 73 1.13 -21.07 -9.47
C ALA A 73 1.03 -21.51 -10.95
N GLY A 74 2.15 -21.85 -11.60
CA GLY A 74 2.20 -22.08 -13.04
C GLY A 74 1.95 -20.81 -13.87
N ALA A 75 2.12 -19.63 -13.28
CA ALA A 75 1.94 -18.35 -13.93
C ALA A 75 3.26 -17.82 -14.49
N HIS A 76 3.19 -17.22 -15.68
CA HIS A 76 4.32 -16.48 -16.24
C HIS A 76 4.45 -15.13 -15.51
N PHE A 77 5.64 -14.83 -14.97
CA PHE A 77 5.94 -13.54 -14.35
C PHE A 77 6.63 -12.64 -15.36
N HIS A 78 5.97 -11.53 -15.70
CA HIS A 78 6.52 -10.49 -16.57
C HIS A 78 6.83 -9.24 -15.72
N GLN A 79 8.11 -9.02 -15.45
CA GLN A 79 8.57 -7.93 -14.59
C GLN A 79 8.61 -6.61 -15.38
N THR A 80 7.47 -5.94 -15.46
CA THR A 80 7.29 -4.67 -16.17
C THR A 80 6.09 -3.90 -15.60
N SER A 81 5.88 -2.67 -16.04
CA SER A 81 4.70 -1.85 -15.72
C SER A 81 3.79 -1.71 -16.92
N ALA A 82 2.48 -1.67 -16.70
CA ALA A 82 1.53 -1.26 -17.73
C ALA A 82 1.55 0.26 -17.89
N THR A 83 1.50 0.71 -19.13
CA THR A 83 1.37 2.14 -19.48
C THR A 83 -0.05 2.47 -19.93
N ARG A 84 -0.72 1.51 -20.61
CA ARG A 84 -2.04 1.69 -21.22
C ARG A 84 -2.69 0.34 -21.49
N ILE A 85 -4.01 0.30 -21.52
CA ILE A 85 -4.78 -0.85 -22.01
C ILE A 85 -5.51 -0.44 -23.30
N ASP A 86 -5.39 -1.25 -24.33
CA ASP A 86 -6.17 -1.17 -25.55
C ASP A 86 -7.28 -2.24 -25.49
N PHE A 87 -8.48 -1.82 -25.11
CA PHE A 87 -9.62 -2.73 -24.95
C PHE A 87 -10.17 -3.22 -26.28
N ALA A 88 -10.02 -2.45 -27.38
CA ALA A 88 -10.49 -2.88 -28.70
C ALA A 88 -9.66 -4.08 -29.21
N ARG A 89 -8.36 -4.11 -28.88
CA ARG A 89 -7.45 -5.22 -29.23
C ARG A 89 -7.28 -6.22 -28.10
N SER A 90 -7.82 -5.93 -26.90
CA SER A 90 -7.59 -6.71 -25.67
C SER A 90 -6.10 -6.91 -25.36
N VAL A 91 -5.33 -5.81 -25.33
CA VAL A 91 -3.88 -5.81 -25.16
C VAL A 91 -3.46 -4.78 -24.10
N ILE A 92 -2.50 -5.17 -23.27
CA ILE A 92 -1.82 -4.28 -22.31
C ILE A 92 -0.49 -3.86 -22.92
N HIS A 93 -0.25 -2.55 -23.03
CA HIS A 93 1.05 -1.99 -23.41
C HIS A 93 1.92 -1.83 -22.17
N CYS A 94 3.14 -2.33 -22.24
CA CYS A 94 4.10 -2.32 -21.15
C CYS A 94 5.25 -1.33 -21.38
N THR A 95 5.93 -0.93 -20.31
CA THR A 95 7.07 0.03 -20.36
C THR A 95 8.28 -0.52 -21.09
N ASP A 96 8.43 -1.83 -21.22
CA ASP A 96 9.47 -2.51 -21.98
C ASP A 96 9.15 -2.63 -23.48
N GLY A 97 8.05 -2.02 -23.94
CA GLY A 97 7.57 -2.05 -25.32
C GLY A 97 6.80 -3.31 -25.72
N GLN A 98 6.67 -4.28 -24.80
CA GLN A 98 5.89 -5.49 -25.12
C GLN A 98 4.38 -5.24 -25.01
N GLU A 99 3.63 -5.98 -25.81
CA GLU A 99 2.18 -6.06 -25.79
C GLU A 99 1.74 -7.41 -25.22
N VAL A 100 0.95 -7.37 -24.14
CA VAL A 100 0.44 -8.59 -23.49
C VAL A 100 -1.05 -8.73 -23.78
N PRO A 101 -1.47 -9.72 -24.60
CA PRO A 101 -2.87 -9.96 -24.90
C PRO A 101 -3.57 -10.67 -23.74
N PHE A 102 -4.86 -10.35 -23.53
CA PHE A 102 -5.69 -10.96 -22.50
C PHE A 102 -7.11 -11.29 -23.02
N ASP A 103 -7.67 -12.38 -22.52
CA ASP A 103 -9.11 -12.67 -22.62
C ASP A 103 -9.83 -12.17 -21.36
N MET A 104 -9.13 -12.21 -20.22
CA MET A 104 -9.59 -11.70 -18.92
C MET A 104 -8.46 -10.96 -18.22
N LEU A 105 -8.79 -9.82 -17.63
CA LEU A 105 -7.86 -8.96 -16.91
C LEU A 105 -8.32 -8.76 -15.46
N SER A 106 -7.39 -8.89 -14.51
CA SER A 106 -7.59 -8.49 -13.12
C SER A 106 -6.55 -7.44 -12.74
N ILE A 107 -6.97 -6.36 -12.05
CA ILE A 107 -6.12 -5.22 -11.71
C ILE A 107 -6.02 -5.09 -10.20
N ASP A 108 -4.79 -5.13 -9.65
CA ASP A 108 -4.46 -4.92 -8.23
C ASP A 108 -3.09 -4.24 -8.12
N THR A 109 -2.98 -3.05 -8.74
CA THR A 109 -1.73 -2.27 -8.81
C THR A 109 -1.48 -1.41 -7.57
N GLY A 110 -2.46 -1.33 -6.67
CA GLY A 110 -2.41 -0.43 -5.52
C GLY A 110 -2.54 1.06 -5.91
N PRO A 111 -2.41 1.95 -4.94
CA PRO A 111 -2.47 3.39 -5.14
C PRO A 111 -1.08 3.98 -5.36
N VAL A 112 -1.05 5.19 -5.89
CA VAL A 112 0.15 6.03 -6.00
C VAL A 112 0.16 7.14 -4.95
N ALA A 113 1.31 7.79 -4.71
CA ALA A 113 1.37 9.02 -3.94
C ALA A 113 0.87 10.20 -4.77
N ASN A 114 0.07 11.06 -4.15
CA ASN A 114 -0.28 12.33 -4.77
C ASN A 114 0.72 13.42 -4.35
N LEU A 115 1.75 13.59 -5.15
CA LEU A 115 2.78 14.59 -4.91
C LEU A 115 2.39 15.98 -5.42
N SER A 116 1.30 16.12 -6.17
CA SER A 116 0.83 17.40 -6.68
C SER A 116 0.00 18.20 -5.66
N ILE A 117 -0.48 17.55 -4.57
CA ILE A 117 -1.27 18.23 -3.53
C ILE A 117 -0.46 19.34 -2.85
N VAL A 118 0.85 19.13 -2.66
CA VAL A 118 1.74 20.10 -2.03
C VAL A 118 2.85 20.42 -3.01
N ALA A 119 2.94 21.67 -3.43
CA ALA A 119 3.93 22.13 -4.42
C ALA A 119 5.35 21.77 -4.01
N GLY A 120 6.20 21.37 -4.96
CA GLY A 120 7.59 20.95 -4.70
C GLY A 120 7.78 19.58 -4.06
N SER A 121 6.68 18.86 -3.72
CA SER A 121 6.79 17.53 -3.11
C SER A 121 7.44 16.50 -4.02
N ALA A 122 7.25 16.60 -5.33
CA ALA A 122 7.85 15.68 -6.30
C ALA A 122 9.39 15.78 -6.34
N GLU A 123 9.94 16.96 -6.04
CA GLU A 123 11.37 17.26 -6.12
C GLU A 123 12.08 17.11 -4.77
N HIS A 124 11.37 17.41 -3.67
CA HIS A 124 11.99 17.59 -2.36
C HIS A 124 11.47 16.64 -1.27
N ALA A 125 10.45 15.81 -1.56
CA ALA A 125 9.93 14.88 -0.58
C ALA A 125 10.08 13.42 -1.02
N ILE A 126 10.25 12.54 -0.06
CA ILE A 126 10.24 11.08 -0.24
C ILE A 126 8.81 10.59 -0.08
N PRO A 127 8.15 10.09 -1.14
CA PRO A 127 6.82 9.54 -1.04
C PRO A 127 6.84 8.17 -0.36
N ILE A 128 5.81 7.89 0.46
CA ILE A 128 5.65 6.55 1.08
C ILE A 128 5.04 5.51 0.13
N ARG A 129 4.71 5.89 -1.10
CA ARG A 129 4.14 5.02 -2.14
C ARG A 129 4.76 5.33 -3.50
N PRO A 130 5.01 4.33 -4.37
CA PRO A 130 4.92 2.89 -4.08
C PRO A 130 5.87 2.47 -2.94
N ILE A 131 5.48 1.42 -2.18
CA ILE A 131 6.23 1.03 -0.98
C ILE A 131 7.66 0.59 -1.31
N GLU A 132 7.87 -0.09 -2.42
CA GLU A 132 9.18 -0.54 -2.88
C GLU A 132 10.13 0.63 -3.12
N SER A 133 9.66 1.68 -3.80
CA SER A 133 10.44 2.91 -4.02
C SER A 133 10.73 3.66 -2.71
N PHE A 134 9.77 3.62 -1.77
CA PHE A 134 10.00 4.15 -0.42
C PHE A 134 11.10 3.39 0.31
N ILE A 135 11.15 2.07 0.22
CA ILE A 135 12.21 1.25 0.87
C ILE A 135 13.59 1.66 0.37
N GLU A 136 13.77 1.83 -0.94
CA GLU A 136 15.03 2.26 -1.52
C GLU A 136 15.42 3.67 -1.06
N SER A 137 14.46 4.59 -1.09
CA SER A 137 14.67 5.97 -0.67
C SER A 137 14.93 6.09 0.83
N TYR A 138 14.21 5.31 1.65
CA TYR A 138 14.43 5.26 3.09
C TYR A 138 15.78 4.64 3.46
N THR A 139 16.24 3.63 2.74
CA THR A 139 17.56 3.01 2.98
C THR A 139 18.68 4.03 2.74
N ARG A 140 18.59 4.83 1.66
CA ARG A 140 19.52 5.94 1.41
C ARG A 140 19.43 7.00 2.50
N LEU A 141 18.21 7.44 2.83
CA LEU A 141 17.95 8.40 3.91
C LEU A 141 18.56 7.94 5.25
N ALA A 142 18.39 6.67 5.61
CA ALA A 142 18.95 6.13 6.84
C ALA A 142 20.47 6.23 6.87
N GLY A 143 21.15 5.91 5.77
CA GLY A 143 22.61 6.09 5.64
C GLY A 143 23.05 7.55 5.75
N GLU A 144 22.29 8.48 5.16
CA GLU A 144 22.57 9.93 5.28
C GLU A 144 22.41 10.43 6.73
N ILE A 145 21.34 10.01 7.42
CA ILE A 145 21.12 10.32 8.84
C ILE A 145 22.27 9.79 9.68
N GLU A 146 22.71 8.55 9.48
CA GLU A 146 23.84 7.94 10.20
C GLU A 146 25.15 8.72 9.94
N GLY A 147 25.41 9.10 8.69
CA GLY A 147 26.55 9.95 8.33
C GLY A 147 26.50 11.33 9.00
N ARG A 148 25.32 11.90 9.25
CA ARG A 148 25.18 13.17 9.99
C ARG A 148 25.50 12.98 11.48
N PHE A 149 25.15 11.83 12.08
CA PHE A 149 25.52 11.54 13.49
C PHE A 149 27.02 11.51 13.70
N VAL A 150 27.75 10.86 12.81
CA VAL A 150 29.21 10.79 12.88
C VAL A 150 29.83 12.20 12.92
N ARG A 151 29.20 13.16 12.24
CA ARG A 151 29.62 14.56 12.20
C ARG A 151 29.05 15.41 13.35
N GLY A 152 28.27 14.84 14.26
CA GLY A 152 27.64 15.56 15.38
C GLY A 152 26.50 16.51 15.00
N ASN A 153 25.98 16.41 13.76
CA ASN A 153 24.93 17.30 13.26
C ASN A 153 23.54 16.87 13.76
N ARG A 154 22.72 17.88 14.11
CA ARG A 154 21.29 17.68 14.32
C ARG A 154 20.62 17.31 12.99
N THR A 155 19.62 16.42 13.04
CA THR A 155 18.80 16.05 11.87
C THR A 155 17.34 16.31 12.18
N ARG A 156 16.63 16.95 11.22
CA ARG A 156 15.20 17.27 11.32
C ARG A 156 14.47 16.53 10.21
N VAL A 157 13.44 15.78 10.57
CA VAL A 157 12.62 15.02 9.62
C VAL A 157 11.18 15.47 9.74
N ALA A 158 10.60 15.95 8.66
CA ALA A 158 9.19 16.32 8.59
C ALA A 158 8.37 15.26 7.86
N PHE A 159 7.26 14.86 8.45
CA PHE A 159 6.23 14.04 7.80
C PHE A 159 5.07 14.95 7.40
N VAL A 160 4.72 14.97 6.13
CA VAL A 160 3.57 15.70 5.60
C VAL A 160 2.44 14.71 5.36
N GLY A 161 1.39 14.79 6.19
CA GLY A 161 0.25 13.89 6.20
C GLY A 161 0.21 12.97 7.42
N ALA A 162 -0.90 13.03 8.14
CA ALA A 162 -1.14 12.32 9.40
C ALA A 162 -2.10 11.13 9.25
N GLY A 163 -2.19 10.52 8.06
CA GLY A 163 -2.84 9.22 7.89
C GLY A 163 -2.15 8.12 8.72
N ALA A 164 -2.77 6.94 8.83
CA ALA A 164 -2.22 5.83 9.62
C ALA A 164 -0.75 5.54 9.30
N GLY A 165 -0.38 5.46 8.01
CA GLY A 165 1.00 5.21 7.60
C GLY A 165 1.98 6.33 8.01
N GLY A 166 1.59 7.60 7.88
CA GLY A 166 2.42 8.74 8.30
C GLY A 166 2.68 8.74 9.81
N VAL A 167 1.64 8.50 10.61
CA VAL A 167 1.73 8.42 12.07
C VAL A 167 2.62 7.25 12.50
N GLU A 168 2.41 6.05 11.95
CA GLU A 168 3.19 4.86 12.28
C GLU A 168 4.67 5.01 11.90
N LEU A 169 4.96 5.58 10.72
CA LEU A 169 6.34 5.80 10.25
C LEU A 169 7.04 6.88 11.06
N ALA A 170 6.36 7.98 11.44
CA ALA A 170 6.92 9.01 12.31
C ALA A 170 7.30 8.43 13.69
N LEU A 171 6.40 7.62 14.29
CA LEU A 171 6.66 6.92 15.55
C LEU A 171 7.80 5.90 15.43
N ALA A 172 7.87 5.17 14.32
CA ALA A 172 8.92 4.20 14.06
C ALA A 172 10.29 4.87 13.91
N MET A 173 10.36 5.97 13.15
CA MET A 173 11.59 6.74 12.96
C MET A 173 12.07 7.37 14.26
N GLN A 174 11.18 8.01 15.02
CA GLN A 174 11.50 8.57 16.33
C GLN A 174 12.05 7.49 17.28
N TYR A 175 11.48 6.28 17.26
CA TYR A 175 11.99 5.17 18.06
C TYR A 175 13.37 4.69 17.60
N LYS A 176 13.59 4.53 16.30
CA LYS A 176 14.88 4.10 15.74
C LYS A 176 16.00 5.04 16.18
N TYR A 177 15.75 6.33 16.10
CA TYR A 177 16.76 7.36 16.36
C TYR A 177 16.65 8.04 17.75
N ARG A 178 15.94 7.43 18.70
CA ARG A 178 15.66 7.96 20.04
C ARG A 178 16.90 8.32 20.88
N HIS A 179 18.05 7.75 20.56
CA HIS A 179 19.34 8.02 21.24
C HIS A 179 20.25 8.96 20.43
N HIS A 180 19.71 9.55 19.37
CA HIS A 180 20.44 10.43 18.48
C HIS A 180 19.74 11.80 18.41
N ASN A 181 20.46 12.82 17.97
CA ASN A 181 19.93 14.17 17.85
C ASN A 181 19.04 14.30 16.57
N VAL A 182 17.94 13.54 16.55
CA VAL A 182 16.93 13.58 15.48
C VAL A 182 15.63 14.12 16.01
N GLY A 183 15.15 15.19 15.41
CA GLY A 183 13.82 15.75 15.68
C GLY A 183 12.83 15.29 14.58
N VAL A 184 11.69 14.74 14.99
CA VAL A 184 10.60 14.36 14.09
C VAL A 184 9.42 15.30 14.26
N THR A 185 8.91 15.82 13.15
CA THR A 185 7.71 16.67 13.10
C THR A 185 6.67 16.01 12.21
N LEU A 186 5.41 15.91 12.67
CA LEU A 186 4.26 15.48 11.89
C LEU A 186 3.36 16.68 11.59
N ILE A 187 3.09 16.94 10.33
CA ILE A 187 2.26 18.03 9.83
C ILE A 187 0.94 17.45 9.32
N SER A 188 -0.19 17.98 9.81
CA SER A 188 -1.55 17.54 9.46
C SER A 188 -2.43 18.73 9.13
N ALA A 189 -3.08 18.70 7.98
CA ALA A 189 -4.12 19.68 7.64
C ALA A 189 -5.38 19.53 8.51
N ALA A 190 -5.66 18.32 9.02
CA ALA A 190 -6.75 18.07 9.94
C ALA A 190 -6.37 18.48 11.38
N ASP A 191 -7.32 19.01 12.13
CA ASP A 191 -7.15 19.45 13.53
C ASP A 191 -6.87 18.29 14.49
N THR A 192 -7.25 17.09 14.11
CA THR A 192 -7.05 15.87 14.91
C THR A 192 -6.40 14.76 14.10
N LEU A 193 -5.66 13.90 14.77
CA LEU A 193 -5.20 12.66 14.16
C LEU A 193 -6.37 11.73 13.84
N PRO A 194 -6.26 10.87 12.81
CA PRO A 194 -7.40 10.14 12.28
C PRO A 194 -7.95 9.09 13.24
N GLY A 195 -9.26 8.91 13.14
CA GLY A 195 -10.01 7.90 13.86
C GLY A 195 -10.20 8.20 15.36
N LYS A 196 -10.96 7.33 16.02
CA LYS A 196 -11.27 7.45 17.46
C LYS A 196 -10.04 7.31 18.36
N VAL A 197 -8.95 6.76 17.84
CA VAL A 197 -7.65 6.65 18.55
C VAL A 197 -6.77 7.89 18.40
N GLY A 198 -7.17 8.86 17.60
CA GLY A 198 -6.40 10.09 17.33
C GLY A 198 -5.89 10.81 18.58
N PRO A 199 -6.75 11.10 19.60
CA PRO A 199 -6.30 11.73 20.84
C PRO A 199 -5.23 10.92 21.59
N ARG A 200 -5.36 9.59 21.66
CA ARG A 200 -4.35 8.70 22.26
C ARG A 200 -3.05 8.70 21.48
N LEU A 201 -3.12 8.61 20.16
CA LEU A 201 -1.95 8.70 19.27
C LEU A 201 -1.21 10.02 19.47
N GLY A 202 -1.92 11.14 19.51
CA GLY A 202 -1.33 12.45 19.77
C GLY A 202 -0.64 12.53 21.12
N GLY A 203 -1.22 11.95 22.17
CA GLY A 203 -0.59 11.82 23.50
C GLY A 203 0.71 11.03 23.45
N ILE A 204 0.70 9.85 22.79
CA ILE A 204 1.88 8.99 22.65
C ILE A 204 2.97 9.71 21.84
N MET A 205 2.62 10.39 20.74
CA MET A 205 3.58 11.11 19.91
C MET A 205 4.27 12.23 20.70
N ARG A 206 3.51 13.04 21.42
CA ARG A 206 4.06 14.09 22.29
C ARG A 206 4.96 13.54 23.39
N ALA A 207 4.53 12.47 24.07
CA ALA A 207 5.33 11.81 25.11
C ALA A 207 6.65 11.24 24.58
N ARG A 208 6.75 11.02 23.26
CA ARG A 208 7.98 10.55 22.58
C ARG A 208 8.78 11.67 21.92
N GLY A 209 8.42 12.92 22.15
CA GLY A 209 9.14 14.08 21.61
C GLY A 209 8.87 14.36 20.13
N ILE A 210 7.80 13.82 19.55
CA ILE A 210 7.38 14.17 18.19
C ILE A 210 6.56 15.47 18.24
N ALA A 211 6.98 16.49 17.48
CA ALA A 211 6.19 17.68 17.28
C ALA A 211 5.00 17.38 16.37
N VAL A 212 3.77 17.60 16.84
CA VAL A 212 2.55 17.38 16.05
C VAL A 212 1.91 18.74 15.76
N LEU A 213 1.92 19.12 14.49
CA LEU A 213 1.31 20.34 13.96
C LEU A 213 -0.04 19.98 13.32
N ALA A 214 -1.08 19.86 14.14
CA ALA A 214 -2.45 19.61 13.68
C ALA A 214 -3.12 20.92 13.30
N GLY A 215 -4.07 20.88 12.33
CA GLY A 215 -4.72 22.05 11.75
C GLY A 215 -3.79 22.92 10.89
N GLN A 216 -2.62 22.41 10.50
CA GLN A 216 -1.62 23.12 9.71
C GLN A 216 -1.44 22.45 8.36
N ALA A 217 -2.03 23.03 7.32
CA ALA A 217 -1.86 22.54 5.96
C ALA A 217 -0.46 22.92 5.43
N ALA A 218 0.26 21.96 4.86
CA ALA A 218 1.44 22.22 4.05
C ALA A 218 1.01 22.79 2.69
N THR A 219 1.63 23.87 2.24
CA THR A 219 1.38 24.51 0.94
C THR A 219 2.48 24.27 -0.06
N SER A 220 3.74 24.21 0.41
CA SER A 220 4.87 23.85 -0.42
C SER A 220 5.97 23.15 0.36
N VAL A 221 6.77 22.41 -0.38
CA VAL A 221 7.98 21.72 0.11
C VAL A 221 9.16 22.28 -0.67
N THR A 222 10.19 22.66 0.04
CA THR A 222 11.45 23.14 -0.51
C THR A 222 12.62 22.35 0.08
N ARG A 223 13.83 22.67 -0.35
CA ARG A 223 15.05 22.08 0.20
C ARG A 223 15.28 22.45 1.68
N GLU A 224 14.74 23.58 2.12
CA GLU A 224 14.88 24.10 3.48
C GLU A 224 13.83 23.54 4.43
N GLY A 225 12.70 23.04 3.91
CA GLY A 225 11.61 22.53 4.75
C GLY A 225 10.23 22.61 4.11
N VAL A 226 9.22 22.71 4.98
CA VAL A 226 7.80 22.70 4.63
C VAL A 226 7.17 24.06 4.98
N GLN A 227 6.63 24.74 3.97
CA GLN A 227 5.85 25.96 4.14
C GLN A 227 4.42 25.61 4.55
N LEU A 228 3.89 26.25 5.57
CA LEU A 228 2.52 26.07 6.06
C LEU A 228 1.59 27.15 5.53
N ALA A 229 0.29 26.89 5.50
CA ALA A 229 -0.73 27.86 5.12
C ALA A 229 -0.78 29.09 6.06
N SER A 230 -0.31 28.94 7.29
CA SER A 230 -0.14 30.06 8.25
C SER A 230 0.99 31.03 7.89
N GLY A 231 1.79 30.74 6.87
CA GLY A 231 3.01 31.48 6.54
C GLY A 231 4.26 31.01 7.31
N ALA A 232 4.13 30.11 8.27
CA ALA A 232 5.27 29.57 9.01
C ALA A 232 6.06 28.55 8.17
N MET A 233 7.39 28.51 8.37
CA MET A 233 8.29 27.51 7.79
C MET A 233 8.66 26.47 8.86
N VAL A 234 8.45 25.20 8.53
CA VAL A 234 8.97 24.07 9.32
C VAL A 234 10.27 23.62 8.69
N GLU A 235 11.38 23.99 9.30
CA GLU A 235 12.70 23.58 8.82
C GLU A 235 12.87 22.05 8.90
N ALA A 236 13.29 21.43 7.81
CA ALA A 236 13.54 20.00 7.74
C ALA A 236 14.70 19.68 6.80
N ASP A 237 15.56 18.77 7.22
CA ASP A 237 16.65 18.25 6.39
C ASP A 237 16.14 17.14 5.47
N PHE A 238 15.06 16.45 5.88
CA PHE A 238 14.39 15.41 5.10
C PHE A 238 12.88 15.52 5.27
N ILE A 239 12.16 15.31 4.17
CA ILE A 239 10.71 15.42 4.13
C ILE A 239 10.12 14.14 3.58
N ILE A 240 9.17 13.55 4.31
CA ILE A 240 8.47 12.33 3.93
C ILE A 240 7.01 12.67 3.62
N ALA A 241 6.60 12.45 2.37
CA ALA A 241 5.23 12.71 1.92
C ALA A 241 4.33 11.49 2.19
N ALA A 242 3.44 11.64 3.18
CA ALA A 242 2.41 10.67 3.56
C ALA A 242 1.00 11.22 3.27
N THR A 243 0.83 11.93 2.15
CA THR A 243 -0.34 12.72 1.77
C THR A 243 -1.56 11.90 1.32
N GLY A 244 -1.60 10.63 1.61
CA GLY A 244 -2.73 9.77 1.27
C GLY A 244 -2.53 8.98 -0.03
N ALA A 245 -3.56 8.21 -0.36
CA ALA A 245 -3.60 7.37 -1.55
C ALA A 245 -4.27 8.12 -2.69
N SER A 246 -3.69 8.08 -3.89
CA SER A 246 -4.29 8.56 -5.13
C SER A 246 -4.37 7.44 -6.15
N ALA A 247 -5.30 7.57 -7.07
CA ALA A 247 -5.36 6.68 -8.22
C ALA A 247 -4.27 7.04 -9.25
N ALA A 248 -3.75 6.04 -9.95
CA ALA A 248 -2.99 6.26 -11.17
C ALA A 248 -3.92 6.82 -12.27
N THR A 249 -3.39 7.55 -13.24
CA THR A 249 -4.20 8.18 -14.30
C THR A 249 -4.52 7.21 -15.43
N TRP A 250 -3.62 6.28 -15.73
CA TRP A 250 -3.71 5.36 -16.86
C TRP A 250 -5.01 4.52 -16.94
N PRO A 251 -5.69 4.12 -15.83
CA PRO A 251 -6.96 3.39 -15.95
C PRO A 251 -8.04 4.24 -16.61
N ARG A 252 -8.19 5.49 -16.19
CA ARG A 252 -9.13 6.44 -16.79
C ARG A 252 -8.76 6.76 -18.24
N GLU A 253 -7.48 7.01 -18.50
CA GLU A 253 -6.93 7.29 -19.84
C GLU A 253 -7.11 6.10 -20.79
N SER A 254 -7.14 4.87 -20.28
CA SER A 254 -7.44 3.65 -21.04
C SER A 254 -8.94 3.42 -21.27
N GLY A 255 -9.84 4.23 -20.67
CA GLY A 255 -11.29 4.11 -20.85
C GLY A 255 -12.01 3.29 -19.78
N LEU A 256 -11.35 2.91 -18.68
CA LEU A 256 -12.04 2.34 -17.52
C LEU A 256 -12.89 3.39 -16.81
N LYS A 257 -14.11 3.01 -16.43
CA LYS A 257 -14.96 3.86 -15.59
C LYS A 257 -14.32 3.97 -14.20
N THR A 258 -14.15 5.21 -13.74
CA THR A 258 -13.52 5.52 -12.44
C THR A 258 -14.45 6.41 -11.61
N ASP A 259 -14.24 6.43 -10.29
CA ASP A 259 -14.84 7.43 -9.42
C ASP A 259 -14.23 8.83 -9.65
N GLU A 260 -14.71 9.82 -8.92
CA GLU A 260 -14.23 11.21 -9.02
C GLU A 260 -12.75 11.33 -8.67
N GLN A 261 -12.25 10.46 -7.80
CA GLN A 261 -10.85 10.42 -7.37
C GLN A 261 -9.93 9.62 -8.33
N GLY A 262 -10.50 8.98 -9.37
CA GLY A 262 -9.78 8.23 -10.39
C GLY A 262 -9.63 6.73 -10.12
N PHE A 263 -10.18 6.20 -9.03
CA PHE A 263 -10.14 4.76 -8.73
C PHE A 263 -11.13 3.99 -9.61
N ILE A 264 -10.74 2.79 -10.05
CA ILE A 264 -11.54 1.95 -10.94
C ILE A 264 -12.86 1.59 -10.25
N LEU A 265 -14.00 1.93 -10.87
CA LEU A 265 -15.32 1.53 -10.38
C LEU A 265 -15.63 0.09 -10.72
N VAL A 266 -15.98 -0.68 -9.68
CA VAL A 266 -16.40 -2.07 -9.79
C VAL A 266 -17.77 -2.30 -9.13
N ASN A 267 -18.48 -3.32 -9.63
CA ASN A 267 -19.73 -3.79 -9.04
C ASN A 267 -19.47 -4.68 -7.81
N ASP A 268 -20.54 -5.27 -7.27
CA ASP A 268 -20.45 -6.16 -6.10
C ASP A 268 -19.72 -7.49 -6.41
N GLN A 269 -19.46 -7.80 -7.67
CA GLN A 269 -18.69 -8.96 -8.10
C GLN A 269 -17.20 -8.64 -8.31
N LEU A 270 -16.75 -7.43 -7.97
CA LEU A 270 -15.40 -6.89 -8.26
C LEU A 270 -15.11 -6.78 -9.76
N GLN A 271 -16.15 -6.78 -10.61
CA GLN A 271 -16.08 -6.63 -12.05
C GLN A 271 -16.21 -5.16 -12.43
N SER A 272 -15.41 -4.70 -13.39
CA SER A 272 -15.45 -3.32 -13.89
C SER A 272 -16.83 -2.95 -14.45
N LEU A 273 -17.27 -1.74 -14.15
CA LEU A 273 -18.53 -1.22 -14.69
C LEU A 273 -18.49 -0.88 -16.19
N SER A 274 -17.30 -0.87 -16.79
CA SER A 274 -17.12 -0.54 -18.22
C SER A 274 -16.79 -1.77 -19.09
N HIS A 275 -16.18 -2.82 -18.53
CA HIS A 275 -15.72 -3.99 -19.28
C HIS A 275 -15.98 -5.27 -18.51
N ALA A 276 -16.81 -6.16 -19.05
CA ALA A 276 -17.26 -7.39 -18.39
C ALA A 276 -16.14 -8.43 -18.18
N ASN A 277 -15.05 -8.36 -18.94
CA ASN A 277 -13.89 -9.24 -18.81
C ASN A 277 -12.77 -8.62 -17.95
N VAL A 278 -13.04 -7.50 -17.25
CA VAL A 278 -12.08 -6.82 -16.38
C VAL A 278 -12.56 -6.83 -14.95
N PHE A 279 -11.69 -7.22 -14.04
CA PHE A 279 -11.88 -7.19 -12.58
C PHE A 279 -10.88 -6.25 -11.95
N ALA A 280 -11.22 -5.66 -10.81
CA ALA A 280 -10.26 -4.89 -10.04
C ALA A 280 -10.53 -5.01 -8.52
N ALA A 281 -9.47 -5.01 -7.73
CA ALA A 281 -9.55 -5.11 -6.28
C ALA A 281 -8.42 -4.32 -5.60
N GLY A 282 -8.46 -4.27 -4.28
CA GLY A 282 -7.47 -3.52 -3.50
C GLY A 282 -7.63 -2.01 -3.62
N ASP A 283 -6.57 -1.29 -3.29
CA ASP A 283 -6.62 0.17 -3.16
C ASP A 283 -6.74 0.91 -4.51
N CYS A 284 -6.57 0.24 -5.65
CA CYS A 284 -6.79 0.82 -6.98
C CYS A 284 -8.27 0.84 -7.43
N ALA A 285 -9.16 0.15 -6.70
CA ALA A 285 -10.57 0.00 -7.05
C ALA A 285 -11.51 0.59 -5.98
N THR A 286 -12.70 1.03 -6.41
CA THR A 286 -13.82 1.44 -5.55
C THR A 286 -15.06 0.64 -5.93
N MET A 287 -15.66 -0.05 -4.96
CA MET A 287 -16.96 -0.68 -5.16
C MET A 287 -18.06 0.37 -5.16
N GLU A 288 -18.89 0.40 -6.23
CA GLU A 288 -19.93 1.40 -6.42
C GLU A 288 -20.93 1.42 -5.26
N ASN A 289 -21.42 0.26 -4.83
CA ASN A 289 -22.42 0.13 -3.76
C ASN A 289 -21.83 0.07 -2.35
N HIS A 290 -20.53 -0.20 -2.23
CA HIS A 290 -19.87 -0.46 -0.96
C HIS A 290 -18.51 0.24 -0.85
N PRO A 291 -18.45 1.58 -0.99
CA PRO A 291 -17.16 2.29 -0.90
C PRO A 291 -16.50 2.06 0.47
N ARG A 292 -15.19 1.82 0.47
CA ARG A 292 -14.38 1.60 1.68
C ARG A 292 -13.11 2.44 1.63
N PRO A 293 -12.56 2.81 2.78
CA PRO A 293 -11.25 3.46 2.83
C PRO A 293 -10.16 2.61 2.14
N LYS A 294 -9.23 3.25 1.44
CA LYS A 294 -8.07 2.59 0.83
C LYS A 294 -7.13 2.10 1.92
N SER A 295 -7.15 0.80 2.15
CA SER A 295 -6.41 0.17 3.26
C SER A 295 -6.15 -1.31 2.97
N GLY A 296 -4.95 -1.77 3.29
CA GLY A 296 -4.52 -3.16 3.07
C GLY A 296 -5.46 -4.21 3.66
N VAL A 297 -6.20 -3.90 4.72
CA VAL A 297 -7.16 -4.83 5.31
C VAL A 297 -8.33 -5.17 4.37
N TYR A 298 -8.79 -4.19 3.59
CA TYR A 298 -9.84 -4.43 2.58
C TYR A 298 -9.27 -5.14 1.35
N ALA A 299 -8.05 -4.77 0.93
CA ALA A 299 -7.35 -5.45 -0.17
C ALA A 299 -7.13 -6.95 0.12
N VAL A 300 -6.68 -7.29 1.34
CA VAL A 300 -6.52 -8.69 1.76
C VAL A 300 -7.85 -9.45 1.75
N LYS A 301 -8.92 -8.82 2.23
CA LYS A 301 -10.27 -9.44 2.31
C LYS A 301 -10.95 -9.58 0.94
N ALA A 302 -10.56 -8.76 -0.04
CA ALA A 302 -11.05 -8.87 -1.41
C ALA A 302 -10.41 -10.03 -2.20
N GLY A 303 -9.29 -10.59 -1.74
CA GLY A 303 -8.59 -11.68 -2.43
C GLY A 303 -9.45 -12.92 -2.68
N PRO A 304 -10.07 -13.55 -1.64
CA PRO A 304 -10.91 -14.74 -1.83
C PRO A 304 -12.10 -14.53 -2.77
N PRO A 305 -12.94 -13.47 -2.65
CA PRO A 305 -14.04 -13.24 -3.58
C PRO A 305 -13.56 -12.91 -4.99
N LEU A 306 -12.41 -12.24 -5.15
CA LEU A 306 -11.81 -12.01 -6.46
C LEU A 306 -11.40 -13.32 -7.12
N ASP A 307 -10.69 -14.21 -6.42
CA ASP A 307 -10.29 -15.54 -6.95
C ASP A 307 -11.50 -16.35 -7.37
N GLU A 308 -12.53 -16.42 -6.52
CA GLU A 308 -13.78 -17.13 -6.84
C GLU A 308 -14.43 -16.58 -8.12
N ASN A 309 -14.54 -15.26 -8.24
CA ASN A 309 -15.20 -14.64 -9.40
C ASN A 309 -14.37 -14.73 -10.68
N LEU A 310 -13.05 -14.68 -10.61
CA LEU A 310 -12.19 -14.94 -11.76
C LEU A 310 -12.38 -16.39 -12.26
N ARG A 311 -12.43 -17.38 -11.37
CA ARG A 311 -12.67 -18.78 -11.73
C ARG A 311 -14.04 -18.97 -12.35
N ARG A 312 -15.08 -18.37 -11.78
CA ARG A 312 -16.45 -18.42 -12.31
C ARG A 312 -16.53 -17.81 -13.70
N ALA A 313 -15.98 -16.61 -13.88
CA ALA A 313 -15.97 -15.93 -15.18
C ALA A 313 -15.23 -16.75 -16.26
N LEU A 314 -14.12 -17.40 -15.92
CA LEU A 314 -13.38 -18.25 -16.83
C LEU A 314 -14.17 -19.50 -17.25
N ARG A 315 -15.02 -20.03 -16.36
CA ARG A 315 -15.92 -21.18 -16.66
C ARG A 315 -17.23 -20.77 -17.34
N GLY A 316 -17.58 -19.47 -17.31
CA GLY A 316 -18.88 -18.98 -17.78
C GLY A 316 -19.99 -19.11 -16.73
N ASP A 317 -19.63 -19.32 -15.45
CA ASP A 317 -20.57 -19.44 -14.33
C ASP A 317 -21.06 -18.07 -13.88
N ALA A 318 -22.22 -18.02 -13.20
CA ALA A 318 -22.74 -16.81 -12.57
C ALA A 318 -21.80 -16.32 -11.47
N LEU A 319 -21.47 -15.03 -11.45
CA LEU A 319 -20.61 -14.41 -10.45
C LEU A 319 -21.30 -14.29 -9.09
N LYS A 320 -20.52 -14.27 -8.01
CA LYS A 320 -21.02 -14.10 -6.63
C LYS A 320 -20.81 -12.67 -6.14
N SER A 321 -21.83 -12.12 -5.51
CA SER A 321 -21.71 -10.82 -4.83
C SER A 321 -20.85 -10.92 -3.60
N TYR A 322 -20.04 -9.89 -3.40
CA TYR A 322 -19.20 -9.66 -2.24
C TYR A 322 -19.60 -8.37 -1.54
N VAL A 323 -19.88 -8.45 -0.27
CA VAL A 323 -20.11 -7.28 0.59
C VAL A 323 -18.92 -7.16 1.56
N PRO A 324 -18.09 -6.10 1.42
CA PRO A 324 -16.96 -5.92 2.29
C PRO A 324 -17.40 -5.60 3.71
N GLN A 325 -16.66 -6.08 4.72
CA GLN A 325 -16.98 -5.86 6.11
C GLN A 325 -17.16 -4.37 6.44
N ALA A 326 -18.18 -4.05 7.24
CA ALA A 326 -18.45 -2.69 7.68
C ALA A 326 -17.44 -2.18 8.73
N ARG A 327 -16.86 -3.09 9.52
CA ARG A 327 -15.88 -2.78 10.56
C ARG A 327 -14.61 -3.55 10.32
N SER A 328 -13.47 -2.91 10.57
CA SER A 328 -12.15 -3.52 10.47
C SER A 328 -11.39 -3.37 11.77
N LEU A 329 -10.57 -4.37 12.07
CA LEU A 329 -9.56 -4.27 13.11
C LEU A 329 -8.40 -3.44 12.58
N TYR A 330 -8.07 -2.35 13.27
CA TYR A 330 -6.88 -1.58 13.02
C TYR A 330 -5.91 -1.76 14.18
N LEU A 331 -4.67 -2.12 13.88
CA LEU A 331 -3.58 -2.27 14.82
C LEU A 331 -2.44 -1.35 14.37
N LEU A 332 -2.28 -0.21 15.05
CA LEU A 332 -1.30 0.82 14.71
C LEU A 332 -0.07 0.68 15.61
N SER A 333 1.08 0.48 14.98
CA SER A 333 2.36 0.39 15.69
C SER A 333 2.80 1.76 16.21
N ALA A 334 3.26 1.79 17.44
CA ALA A 334 3.77 3.00 18.06
C ALA A 334 5.32 3.02 18.20
N GLY A 335 6.03 2.22 17.43
CA GLY A 335 7.49 2.23 17.31
C GLY A 335 8.25 1.29 18.27
N ASN A 336 7.95 1.24 19.56
CA ASN A 336 8.70 0.53 20.60
C ASN A 336 8.12 -0.82 21.02
N LYS A 337 7.64 -1.65 20.09
CA LYS A 337 6.90 -2.88 20.39
C LYS A 337 5.66 -2.61 21.27
N TYR A 338 4.98 -1.54 20.95
CA TYR A 338 3.74 -1.07 21.52
C TYR A 338 2.79 -0.74 20.39
N ALA A 339 1.52 -1.05 20.51
CA ALA A 339 0.52 -0.76 19.49
C ALA A 339 -0.80 -0.31 20.11
N ILE A 340 -1.60 0.39 19.29
CA ILE A 340 -2.98 0.75 19.59
C ILE A 340 -3.86 -0.06 18.67
N GLY A 341 -4.83 -0.76 19.26
CA GLY A 341 -5.88 -1.46 18.55
C GLY A 341 -7.19 -0.69 18.57
N SER A 342 -7.96 -0.80 17.50
CA SER A 342 -9.34 -0.30 17.47
C SER A 342 -10.25 -1.23 16.67
N TRP A 343 -11.48 -1.41 17.17
CA TRP A 343 -12.57 -2.12 16.51
C TRP A 343 -13.88 -1.39 16.78
N GLY A 344 -14.43 -0.75 15.78
CA GLY A 344 -15.62 0.07 15.95
C GLY A 344 -15.38 1.18 16.97
N ASP A 345 -16.08 1.10 18.10
CA ASP A 345 -16.00 2.08 19.20
C ASP A 345 -14.99 1.71 20.29
N PHE A 346 -14.49 0.48 20.26
CA PHE A 346 -13.52 0.02 21.24
C PHE A 346 -12.10 0.34 20.81
N ALA A 347 -11.29 0.78 21.78
CA ALA A 347 -9.87 1.01 21.59
C ALA A 347 -9.10 0.51 22.82
N TRP A 348 -7.98 -0.12 22.56
CA TRP A 348 -7.06 -0.63 23.58
C TRP A 348 -5.62 -0.44 23.13
N GLU A 349 -4.69 -0.54 24.04
CA GLU A 349 -3.27 -0.32 23.72
C GLU A 349 -2.37 -1.15 24.64
N GLY A 350 -1.14 -1.36 24.21
CA GLY A 350 -0.15 -2.05 25.02
C GLY A 350 0.86 -2.86 24.20
N ARG A 351 1.81 -3.45 24.93
CA ARG A 351 2.78 -4.36 24.33
C ARG A 351 2.13 -5.65 23.81
N TRP A 352 1.10 -6.14 24.51
CA TRP A 352 0.33 -7.31 24.08
C TRP A 352 -0.39 -7.09 22.75
N VAL A 353 -0.85 -5.85 22.48
CA VAL A 353 -1.46 -5.46 21.19
C VAL A 353 -0.42 -5.52 20.08
N TRP A 354 0.81 -5.11 20.38
CA TRP A 354 1.91 -5.21 19.41
C TRP A 354 2.24 -6.68 19.13
N TRP A 355 2.32 -7.55 20.13
CA TRP A 355 2.53 -8.99 19.93
C TRP A 355 1.42 -9.64 19.11
N TRP A 356 0.18 -9.21 19.34
CA TRP A 356 -0.95 -9.67 18.55
C TRP A 356 -0.83 -9.21 17.09
N LYS A 357 -0.51 -7.93 16.85
CA LYS A 357 -0.22 -7.41 15.52
C LYS A 357 0.92 -8.19 14.84
N ASP A 358 2.05 -8.38 15.52
CA ASP A 358 3.22 -9.12 15.02
C ASP A 358 2.86 -10.54 14.57
N SER A 359 2.05 -11.24 15.37
CA SER A 359 1.57 -12.59 15.04
C SER A 359 0.70 -12.60 13.77
N ILE A 360 -0.21 -11.63 13.62
CA ILE A 360 -1.05 -11.49 12.42
C ILE A 360 -0.20 -11.19 11.20
N ASP A 361 0.70 -10.23 11.31
CA ASP A 361 1.54 -9.75 10.21
C ASP A 361 2.50 -10.84 9.71
N ARG A 362 3.20 -11.51 10.63
CA ARG A 362 4.07 -12.66 10.30
C ARG A 362 3.28 -13.83 9.72
N GLY A 363 2.11 -14.13 10.31
CA GLY A 363 1.22 -15.16 9.80
C GLY A 363 0.75 -14.87 8.37
N PHE A 364 0.49 -13.61 8.05
CA PHE A 364 0.13 -13.21 6.69
C PHE A 364 1.28 -13.44 5.71
N VAL A 365 2.48 -12.95 6.00
CA VAL A 365 3.65 -13.14 5.13
C VAL A 365 3.97 -14.64 4.98
N ALA A 366 3.99 -15.41 6.08
CA ALA A 366 4.27 -16.84 6.05
C ALA A 366 3.24 -17.63 5.20
N LYS A 367 1.95 -17.25 5.27
CA LYS A 367 0.89 -17.88 4.47
C LYS A 367 1.16 -17.83 2.96
N TYR A 368 1.73 -16.72 2.49
CA TYR A 368 1.95 -16.48 1.07
C TYR A 368 3.39 -16.69 0.61
N SER A 369 4.32 -16.82 1.54
CA SER A 369 5.68 -17.24 1.21
C SER A 369 5.67 -18.69 0.71
N VAL A 370 6.42 -18.93 -0.35
CA VAL A 370 6.69 -20.28 -0.87
C VAL A 370 8.09 -20.62 -0.40
N ALA A 371 8.26 -21.79 0.26
CA ALA A 371 9.60 -22.29 0.52
C ALA A 371 10.32 -22.39 -0.84
N GLY A 372 11.47 -21.75 -0.93
CA GLY A 372 12.31 -21.92 -2.11
C GLY A 372 12.64 -23.40 -2.33
N PRO A 373 12.96 -23.79 -3.55
CA PRO A 373 13.36 -25.16 -3.84
C PRO A 373 14.59 -25.56 -3.06
#